data_dbe70886aaf8a52122b0d887676a341e
#
_entry.id   dbe70886aaf8a52122b0d887676a341e
#
_cell.length_a   1.000
_cell.length_b   1.000
_cell.length_c   1.000
_cell.angle_alpha   90.00
_cell.angle_beta   90.00
_cell.angle_gamma   90.00
#
_symmetry.space_group_name_H-M   'P 1'
#
loop_
_entity.id
_entity.type
_entity.pdbx_description
1 polymer ?
#
loop_
_entity_poly.entity_id
_entity_poly.type
_entity_poly.pdbx_seq_one_letter_code
_entity_poly.pdbx_strand_id
1 'polypeptide(L)'
;MFAPAILAGQSASLDEGRLDPSWFGAGAVFQPSKDLGYRWLKPGLDLHHRTLRLKPWEPAAWLLGKRAAKDQVFLSRVEHNLEPSLASGIRRGLKGTLPVSPTLGDVVLIGRVVDAVGGSDDYLSSGSVFLSFDIKLVDGDTGELLGAFHDTLKGPNPESIPLQFGRWSDALGQQLAASATVPAPAPAKPVLAPVRAPFDLEGALRRIEGLKRDGLLSEEECQALRKKAAEKAQ
;
A
#
# COMPACT_ATOMS: atom_id res chain seq x y z
N MET A 1 27.55 13.11 -2.20
CA MET A 1 26.08 13.25 -2.19
C MET A 1 25.59 12.71 -3.53
N PHE A 2 25.20 11.42 -3.59
CA PHE A 2 24.65 10.81 -4.81
C PHE A 2 23.13 10.77 -4.64
N ALA A 3 22.42 11.52 -5.48
CA ALA A 3 20.97 11.41 -5.60
C ALA A 3 20.65 10.10 -6.34
N PRO A 4 19.71 9.27 -5.87
CA PRO A 4 19.26 8.13 -6.63
C PRO A 4 18.52 8.63 -7.87
N ALA A 5 18.99 8.22 -9.04
CA ALA A 5 18.28 8.42 -10.30
C ALA A 5 16.96 7.64 -10.23
N ILE A 6 15.85 8.36 -10.23
CA ILE A 6 14.51 7.80 -10.32
C ILE A 6 14.37 7.17 -11.71
N LEU A 7 14.30 5.85 -11.76
CA LEU A 7 13.98 5.06 -12.95
C LEU A 7 12.53 5.34 -13.40
N ALA A 8 12.33 6.39 -14.17
CA ALA A 8 11.05 6.75 -14.79
C ALA A 8 10.79 5.93 -16.09
N GLY A 9 11.21 4.67 -16.17
CA GLY A 9 11.17 3.91 -17.41
C GLY A 9 10.54 2.53 -17.38
N GLN A 10 10.02 2.03 -16.26
CA GLN A 10 9.55 0.65 -16.15
C GLN A 10 8.02 0.43 -16.17
N SER A 11 7.21 1.47 -16.28
CA SER A 11 5.74 1.34 -16.18
C SER A 11 5.06 0.80 -17.44
N ALA A 12 5.72 0.75 -18.58
CA ALA A 12 5.06 0.49 -19.88
C ALA A 12 4.86 -1.00 -20.22
N SER A 13 5.39 -1.94 -19.43
CA SER A 13 5.35 -3.37 -19.77
C SER A 13 4.78 -4.29 -18.67
N LEU A 14 4.25 -3.74 -17.59
CA LEU A 14 3.64 -4.57 -16.56
C LEU A 14 2.35 -5.21 -17.10
N ASP A 15 2.18 -6.50 -16.82
CA ASP A 15 1.08 -7.34 -17.28
C ASP A 15 0.81 -7.23 -18.80
N GLU A 16 1.84 -7.36 -19.62
CA GLU A 16 1.73 -7.30 -21.10
C GLU A 16 1.10 -5.98 -21.61
N GLY A 17 1.24 -4.90 -20.85
CA GLY A 17 0.69 -3.58 -21.17
C GLY A 17 -0.76 -3.37 -20.74
N ARG A 18 -1.39 -4.30 -20.01
CA ARG A 18 -2.74 -4.13 -19.48
C ARG A 18 -2.80 -3.23 -18.26
N LEU A 19 -1.73 -3.16 -17.48
CA LEU A 19 -1.65 -2.22 -16.35
C LEU A 19 -1.38 -0.81 -16.87
N ASP A 20 -2.37 0.07 -16.77
CA ASP A 20 -2.25 1.51 -17.03
C ASP A 20 -2.13 2.29 -15.71
N PRO A 21 -0.94 2.73 -15.31
CA PRO A 21 -0.76 3.47 -14.07
C PRO A 21 -1.51 4.82 -14.04
N SER A 22 -1.84 5.40 -15.20
CA SER A 22 -2.47 6.72 -15.26
C SER A 22 -3.87 6.75 -14.64
N TRP A 23 -4.60 5.63 -14.70
CA TRP A 23 -5.93 5.53 -14.09
C TRP A 23 -5.88 5.63 -12.56
N PHE A 24 -4.81 5.22 -11.94
CA PHE A 24 -4.65 5.30 -10.49
C PHE A 24 -4.23 6.67 -10.02
N GLY A 25 -3.63 7.48 -10.90
CA GLY A 25 -3.06 8.78 -10.56
C GLY A 25 -1.54 8.71 -10.30
N ALA A 26 -0.95 9.86 -10.05
CA ALA A 26 0.50 9.95 -9.84
C ALA A 26 0.94 9.31 -8.52
N GLY A 27 2.08 8.63 -8.53
CA GLY A 27 2.77 8.17 -7.33
C GLY A 27 2.59 6.69 -6.97
N ALA A 28 1.71 5.92 -7.64
CA ALA A 28 1.60 4.48 -7.42
C ALA A 28 2.80 3.74 -8.04
N VAL A 29 3.62 3.11 -7.20
CA VAL A 29 4.73 2.25 -7.62
C VAL A 29 4.35 0.80 -7.39
N PHE A 30 3.89 0.15 -8.43
CA PHE A 30 3.39 -1.23 -8.35
C PHE A 30 4.49 -2.24 -8.04
N GLN A 31 4.18 -3.17 -7.16
CA GLN A 31 5.02 -4.31 -6.82
C GLN A 31 4.25 -5.60 -7.05
N PRO A 32 4.90 -6.67 -7.55
CA PRO A 32 4.27 -7.96 -7.68
C PRO A 32 3.86 -8.51 -6.30
N SER A 33 2.70 -9.13 -6.25
CA SER A 33 2.13 -9.79 -5.07
C SER A 33 1.70 -11.20 -5.43
N LYS A 34 1.93 -12.16 -4.54
CA LYS A 34 1.57 -13.56 -4.78
C LYS A 34 0.06 -13.74 -5.00
N ASP A 35 -0.76 -13.02 -4.22
CA ASP A 35 -2.20 -13.26 -4.15
C ASP A 35 -3.05 -12.12 -4.74
N LEU A 36 -2.40 -10.99 -5.12
CA LEU A 36 -3.09 -9.78 -5.59
C LEU A 36 -2.50 -9.22 -6.91
N GLY A 37 -1.76 -10.05 -7.65
CA GLY A 37 -1.13 -9.63 -8.91
C GLY A 37 -0.12 -8.49 -8.69
N TYR A 38 -0.46 -7.28 -9.08
CA TYR A 38 0.32 -6.07 -8.83
C TYR A 38 -0.39 -5.19 -7.81
N ARG A 39 0.35 -4.70 -6.83
CA ARG A 39 -0.23 -3.84 -5.80
C ARG A 39 0.68 -2.68 -5.44
N TRP A 40 0.05 -1.61 -4.99
CA TRP A 40 0.67 -0.53 -4.24
C TRP A 40 -0.23 -0.15 -3.08
N LEU A 41 0.34 0.13 -1.93
CA LEU A 41 -0.34 0.69 -0.78
C LEU A 41 0.42 1.92 -0.30
N LYS A 42 -0.32 2.95 0.09
CA LYS A 42 0.26 4.15 0.67
C LYS A 42 1.11 3.77 1.89
N PRO A 43 2.38 4.20 1.96
CA PRO A 43 3.20 3.97 3.14
C PRO A 43 2.54 4.51 4.41
N GLY A 44 2.47 3.69 5.44
CA GLY A 44 1.81 4.06 6.69
C GLY A 44 0.27 4.10 6.61
N LEU A 45 -0.34 3.42 5.63
CA LEU A 45 -1.79 3.32 5.53
C LEU A 45 -2.39 2.82 6.84
N ASP A 46 -3.25 3.64 7.43
CA ASP A 46 -4.03 3.32 8.62
C ASP A 46 -5.52 3.36 8.28
N LEU A 47 -6.18 2.21 8.44
CA LEU A 47 -7.62 2.05 8.24
C LEU A 47 -8.37 1.85 9.56
N HIS A 48 -7.71 2.07 10.71
CA HIS A 48 -8.34 1.93 12.01
C HIS A 48 -9.51 2.91 12.16
N HIS A 49 -10.64 2.42 12.67
CA HIS A 49 -11.90 3.17 12.82
C HIS A 49 -12.50 3.72 11.52
N ARG A 50 -12.01 3.30 10.36
CA ARG A 50 -12.60 3.71 9.09
C ARG A 50 -13.70 2.74 8.64
N THR A 51 -14.53 3.22 7.70
CA THR A 51 -15.58 2.42 7.06
C THR A 51 -15.29 2.33 5.56
N LEU A 52 -15.32 1.11 5.02
CA LEU A 52 -15.12 0.84 3.61
C LEU A 52 -16.44 0.93 2.85
N ARG A 53 -16.48 1.73 1.78
CA ARG A 53 -17.56 1.77 0.82
C ARG A 53 -17.13 1.14 -0.50
N LEU A 54 -17.94 0.22 -1.02
CA LEU A 54 -17.76 -0.34 -2.35
C LEU A 54 -18.61 0.47 -3.34
N LYS A 55 -17.97 1.09 -4.33
CA LYS A 55 -18.70 1.71 -5.45
C LYS A 55 -19.06 0.68 -6.51
N PRO A 56 -20.13 0.89 -7.27
CA PRO A 56 -20.36 0.15 -8.50
C PRO A 56 -19.14 0.23 -9.42
N TRP A 57 -18.89 -0.84 -10.16
CA TRP A 57 -17.80 -0.88 -11.13
C TRP A 57 -17.99 0.17 -12.22
N GLU A 58 -16.88 0.71 -12.70
CA GLU A 58 -16.91 1.58 -13.86
C GLU A 58 -17.32 0.76 -15.09
N PRO A 59 -18.31 1.25 -15.88
CA PRO A 59 -18.80 0.50 -17.03
C PRO A 59 -17.68 0.23 -18.04
N ALA A 60 -17.58 -1.03 -18.47
CA ALA A 60 -16.65 -1.43 -19.53
C ALA A 60 -17.23 -1.20 -20.95
N ALA A 61 -18.09 -0.21 -21.10
CA ALA A 61 -18.80 0.07 -22.36
C ALA A 61 -17.87 0.23 -23.59
N TRP A 62 -16.64 0.69 -23.37
CA TRP A 62 -15.63 0.78 -24.43
C TRP A 62 -15.19 -0.57 -25.01
N LEU A 63 -15.37 -1.67 -24.28
CA LEU A 63 -15.09 -3.02 -24.77
C LEU A 63 -16.17 -3.52 -25.73
N LEU A 64 -17.41 -3.11 -25.56
CA LEU A 64 -18.57 -3.61 -26.32
C LEU A 64 -18.46 -3.41 -27.83
N GLY A 65 -17.84 -2.32 -28.26
CA GLY A 65 -17.66 -2.01 -29.67
C GLY A 65 -16.49 -2.71 -30.37
N LYS A 66 -15.65 -3.43 -29.62
CA LYS A 66 -14.36 -3.96 -30.12
C LYS A 66 -14.21 -5.48 -30.02
N ARG A 67 -15.18 -6.16 -29.40
CA ARG A 67 -15.09 -7.59 -29.10
C ARG A 67 -16.12 -8.40 -29.85
N ALA A 68 -15.83 -9.66 -30.05
CA ALA A 68 -16.80 -10.61 -30.62
C ALA A 68 -18.03 -10.72 -29.70
N ALA A 69 -19.20 -11.09 -30.27
CA ALA A 69 -20.44 -11.23 -29.51
C ALA A 69 -20.31 -12.15 -28.29
N LYS A 70 -19.53 -13.23 -28.41
CA LYS A 70 -19.23 -14.15 -27.29
C LYS A 70 -18.48 -13.48 -26.13
N ASP A 71 -17.54 -12.59 -26.43
CA ASP A 71 -16.79 -11.84 -25.41
C ASP A 71 -17.73 -10.86 -24.70
N GLN A 72 -18.69 -10.27 -25.40
CA GLN A 72 -19.71 -9.40 -24.82
C GLN A 72 -20.62 -10.15 -23.86
N VAL A 73 -21.07 -11.36 -24.20
CA VAL A 73 -21.88 -12.21 -23.31
C VAL A 73 -21.06 -12.62 -22.08
N PHE A 74 -19.82 -12.98 -22.26
CA PHE A 74 -18.91 -13.29 -21.13
C PHE A 74 -18.72 -12.08 -20.23
N LEU A 75 -18.38 -10.93 -20.79
CA LEU A 75 -18.16 -9.70 -20.05
C LEU A 75 -19.42 -9.30 -19.26
N SER A 76 -20.61 -9.33 -19.85
CA SER A 76 -21.86 -9.02 -19.17
C SER A 76 -22.11 -9.95 -17.98
N ARG A 77 -21.84 -11.25 -18.10
CA ARG A 77 -21.95 -12.19 -16.98
C ARG A 77 -20.92 -11.91 -15.89
N VAL A 78 -19.71 -11.57 -16.27
CA VAL A 78 -18.63 -11.23 -15.34
C VAL A 78 -18.98 -9.95 -14.58
N GLU A 79 -19.37 -8.88 -15.25
CA GLU A 79 -19.76 -7.62 -14.63
C GLU A 79 -20.89 -7.81 -13.62
N HIS A 80 -21.93 -8.58 -13.97
CA HIS A 80 -23.04 -8.86 -13.07
C HIS A 80 -22.61 -9.58 -11.78
N ASN A 81 -21.56 -10.41 -11.84
CA ASN A 81 -21.10 -11.18 -10.69
C ASN A 81 -19.93 -10.55 -9.94
N LEU A 82 -19.22 -9.58 -10.52
CA LEU A 82 -18.03 -8.99 -9.91
C LEU A 82 -18.33 -8.28 -8.60
N GLU A 83 -19.33 -7.42 -8.57
CA GLU A 83 -19.68 -6.65 -7.36
C GLU A 83 -20.08 -7.56 -6.18
N PRO A 84 -21.01 -8.51 -6.35
CA PRO A 84 -21.37 -9.42 -5.26
C PRO A 84 -20.18 -10.29 -4.80
N SER A 85 -19.36 -10.77 -5.75
CA SER A 85 -18.18 -11.58 -5.43
C SER A 85 -17.12 -10.77 -4.68
N LEU A 86 -16.87 -9.53 -5.10
CA LEU A 86 -15.97 -8.60 -4.43
C LEU A 86 -16.45 -8.32 -3.00
N ALA A 87 -17.70 -7.94 -2.84
CA ALA A 87 -18.29 -7.63 -1.54
C ALA A 87 -18.24 -8.83 -0.58
N SER A 88 -18.58 -10.02 -1.09
CA SER A 88 -18.54 -11.26 -0.31
C SER A 88 -17.12 -11.65 0.07
N GLY A 89 -16.18 -11.60 -0.89
CA GLY A 89 -14.77 -11.92 -0.65
C GLY A 89 -14.14 -10.97 0.35
N ILE A 90 -14.28 -9.66 0.14
CA ILE A 90 -13.75 -8.66 1.06
C ILE A 90 -14.29 -8.85 2.48
N ARG A 91 -15.60 -9.06 2.67
CA ARG A 91 -16.17 -9.29 4.01
C ARG A 91 -15.57 -10.51 4.68
N ARG A 92 -15.34 -11.60 3.95
CA ARG A 92 -14.67 -12.79 4.49
C ARG A 92 -13.24 -12.47 4.95
N GLY A 93 -12.47 -11.81 4.10
CA GLY A 93 -11.09 -11.45 4.40
C GLY A 93 -10.95 -10.47 5.56
N LEU A 94 -11.84 -9.50 5.65
CA LEU A 94 -11.86 -8.49 6.72
C LEU A 94 -12.16 -9.08 8.10
N LYS A 95 -12.93 -10.18 8.19
CA LYS A 95 -13.31 -10.82 9.47
C LYS A 95 -13.91 -9.85 10.49
N GLY A 96 -14.57 -8.79 10.02
CA GLY A 96 -15.19 -7.78 10.88
C GLY A 96 -14.25 -6.67 11.39
N THR A 97 -12.98 -6.65 11.00
CA THR A 97 -12.01 -5.62 11.44
C THR A 97 -12.28 -4.24 10.85
N LEU A 98 -12.92 -4.18 9.68
CA LEU A 98 -13.29 -2.95 8.99
C LEU A 98 -14.75 -3.05 8.55
N PRO A 99 -15.64 -2.16 8.99
CA PRO A 99 -17.04 -2.15 8.55
C PRO A 99 -17.15 -1.89 7.04
N VAL A 100 -18.06 -2.62 6.38
CA VAL A 100 -18.35 -2.42 4.95
C VAL A 100 -19.76 -1.90 4.79
N SER A 101 -19.89 -0.70 4.23
CA SER A 101 -21.17 -0.03 3.97
C SER A 101 -21.43 0.10 2.47
N PRO A 102 -22.68 -0.02 2.00
CA PRO A 102 -23.02 0.21 0.60
C PRO A 102 -23.13 1.70 0.24
N THR A 103 -23.38 2.56 1.21
CA THR A 103 -23.74 3.97 0.96
C THR A 103 -22.73 4.97 1.50
N LEU A 104 -22.20 4.74 2.69
CA LEU A 104 -21.29 5.66 3.38
C LEU A 104 -19.96 4.99 3.66
N GLY A 105 -18.86 5.75 3.62
CA GLY A 105 -17.56 5.23 3.98
C GLY A 105 -16.47 6.26 3.80
N ASP A 106 -15.55 6.27 4.76
CA ASP A 106 -14.37 7.14 4.79
C ASP A 106 -13.33 6.71 3.74
N VAL A 107 -13.43 5.46 3.32
CA VAL A 107 -12.57 4.85 2.32
C VAL A 107 -13.43 4.24 1.23
N VAL A 108 -13.11 4.53 -0.01
CA VAL A 108 -13.90 4.11 -1.17
C VAL A 108 -13.09 3.20 -2.07
N LEU A 109 -13.66 2.04 -2.39
CA LEU A 109 -13.10 1.11 -3.34
C LEU A 109 -13.82 1.24 -4.68
N ILE A 110 -13.04 1.44 -5.75
CA ILE A 110 -13.52 1.66 -7.12
C ILE A 110 -12.83 0.63 -8.00
N GLY A 111 -13.62 -0.13 -8.77
CA GLY A 111 -13.12 -1.13 -9.70
C GLY A 111 -13.47 -0.81 -11.15
N ARG A 112 -12.64 -1.31 -12.08
CA ARG A 112 -12.96 -1.37 -13.51
C ARG A 112 -12.46 -2.64 -14.15
N VAL A 113 -13.12 -3.09 -15.20
CA VAL A 113 -12.59 -4.12 -16.09
C VAL A 113 -11.67 -3.45 -17.11
N VAL A 114 -10.44 -3.97 -17.24
CA VAL A 114 -9.45 -3.48 -18.21
C VAL A 114 -9.55 -4.26 -19.51
N ASP A 115 -9.62 -5.59 -19.41
CA ASP A 115 -9.71 -6.48 -20.57
C ASP A 115 -10.35 -7.82 -20.18
N ALA A 116 -11.04 -8.46 -21.11
CA ALA A 116 -11.65 -9.75 -20.88
C ALA A 116 -11.78 -10.54 -22.17
N VAL A 117 -11.54 -11.87 -22.12
CA VAL A 117 -11.73 -12.79 -23.24
C VAL A 117 -12.49 -14.01 -22.76
N GLY A 118 -13.60 -14.32 -23.42
CA GLY A 118 -14.53 -15.40 -23.08
C GLY A 118 -14.13 -16.81 -23.52
N GLY A 119 -13.00 -16.97 -24.18
CA GLY A 119 -12.58 -18.26 -24.72
C GLY A 119 -13.13 -18.55 -26.12
N SER A 120 -12.76 -19.69 -26.73
CA SER A 120 -13.30 -20.11 -28.00
C SER A 120 -14.45 -21.11 -27.80
N ASP A 121 -15.44 -21.08 -28.72
CA ASP A 121 -16.54 -22.04 -28.74
C ASP A 121 -16.11 -23.42 -29.23
N ASP A 122 -14.91 -23.55 -29.80
CA ASP A 122 -14.35 -24.80 -30.26
C ASP A 122 -13.80 -25.60 -29.07
N TYR A 123 -14.46 -26.71 -28.77
CA TYR A 123 -14.01 -27.68 -27.75
C TYR A 123 -12.60 -28.26 -28.02
N LEU A 124 -12.06 -28.05 -29.21
CA LEU A 124 -10.72 -28.51 -29.61
C LEU A 124 -9.63 -27.45 -29.51
N SER A 125 -9.99 -26.19 -29.43
CA SER A 125 -9.03 -25.11 -29.16
C SER A 125 -9.07 -24.78 -27.68
N SER A 126 -8.02 -25.06 -26.95
CA SER A 126 -7.83 -24.68 -25.54
C SER A 126 -7.71 -23.15 -25.40
N GLY A 127 -8.78 -22.42 -25.72
CA GLY A 127 -8.87 -21.00 -25.54
C GLY A 127 -8.97 -20.69 -24.05
N SER A 128 -7.88 -20.21 -23.46
CA SER A 128 -7.93 -19.72 -22.10
C SER A 128 -8.80 -18.47 -22.00
N VAL A 129 -9.71 -18.46 -21.06
CA VAL A 129 -10.43 -17.25 -20.67
C VAL A 129 -9.56 -16.41 -19.76
N PHE A 130 -9.71 -15.09 -19.83
CA PHE A 130 -9.10 -14.22 -18.84
C PHE A 130 -9.97 -13.00 -18.54
N LEU A 131 -9.73 -12.43 -17.35
CA LEU A 131 -10.28 -11.18 -16.90
C LEU A 131 -9.15 -10.35 -16.30
N SER A 132 -8.89 -9.18 -16.87
CA SER A 132 -7.97 -8.18 -16.34
C SER A 132 -8.78 -7.02 -15.74
N PHE A 133 -8.41 -6.60 -14.55
CA PHE A 133 -9.14 -5.57 -13.83
C PHE A 133 -8.22 -4.73 -12.95
N ASP A 134 -8.68 -3.51 -12.71
CA ASP A 134 -8.05 -2.56 -11.80
C ASP A 134 -8.97 -2.27 -10.62
N ILE A 135 -8.39 -2.11 -9.44
CA ILE A 135 -9.09 -1.64 -8.24
C ILE A 135 -8.25 -0.58 -7.55
N LYS A 136 -8.85 0.55 -7.24
CA LYS A 136 -8.22 1.60 -6.42
C LYS A 136 -8.99 1.82 -5.13
N LEU A 137 -8.24 2.06 -4.07
CA LEU A 137 -8.72 2.47 -2.77
C LEU A 137 -8.40 3.95 -2.62
N VAL A 138 -9.40 4.77 -2.36
CA VAL A 138 -9.24 6.21 -2.20
C VAL A 138 -9.86 6.69 -0.89
N ASP A 139 -9.32 7.75 -0.35
CA ASP A 139 -9.94 8.49 0.75
C ASP A 139 -11.24 9.13 0.25
N GLY A 140 -12.33 8.94 1.00
CA GLY A 140 -13.66 9.36 0.57
C GLY A 140 -13.88 10.87 0.55
N ASP A 141 -13.14 11.60 1.36
CA ASP A 141 -13.26 13.04 1.51
C ASP A 141 -12.29 13.79 0.59
N THR A 142 -11.05 13.35 0.53
CA THR A 142 -9.98 14.04 -0.22
C THR A 142 -9.79 13.50 -1.62
N GLY A 143 -10.23 12.26 -1.90
CA GLY A 143 -9.96 11.56 -3.14
C GLY A 143 -8.51 11.06 -3.26
N GLU A 144 -7.71 11.17 -2.19
CA GLU A 144 -6.32 10.71 -2.18
C GLU A 144 -6.25 9.21 -2.44
N LEU A 145 -5.31 8.77 -3.28
CA LEU A 145 -5.06 7.35 -3.51
C LEU A 145 -4.41 6.71 -2.26
N LEU A 146 -5.07 5.70 -1.72
CA LEU A 146 -4.63 4.93 -0.55
C LEU A 146 -4.10 3.55 -0.93
N GLY A 147 -4.58 2.99 -2.05
CA GLY A 147 -4.13 1.70 -2.56
C GLY A 147 -4.49 1.52 -4.02
N ALA A 148 -3.69 0.74 -4.72
CA ALA A 148 -3.85 0.42 -6.13
C ALA A 148 -3.57 -1.07 -6.35
N PHE A 149 -4.44 -1.74 -7.09
CA PHE A 149 -4.35 -3.18 -7.37
C PHE A 149 -4.69 -3.44 -8.82
N HIS A 150 -3.93 -4.31 -9.44
CA HIS A 150 -4.17 -4.79 -10.81
C HIS A 150 -3.89 -6.29 -10.86
N ASP A 151 -4.79 -7.03 -11.49
CA ASP A 151 -4.55 -8.46 -11.72
C ASP A 151 -5.20 -8.95 -13.01
N THR A 152 -4.67 -10.04 -13.56
CA THR A 152 -5.23 -10.77 -14.68
C THR A 152 -5.44 -12.22 -14.31
N LEU A 153 -6.69 -12.56 -14.03
CA LEU A 153 -7.09 -13.95 -13.77
C LEU A 153 -7.21 -14.72 -15.07
N LYS A 154 -6.61 -15.90 -15.12
CA LYS A 154 -6.65 -16.80 -16.28
C LYS A 154 -7.26 -18.13 -15.87
N GLY A 155 -8.11 -18.71 -16.72
CA GLY A 155 -8.75 -19.98 -16.42
C GLY A 155 -9.05 -20.81 -17.65
N PRO A 156 -9.33 -22.10 -17.47
CA PRO A 156 -9.64 -22.99 -18.57
C PRO A 156 -11.06 -22.76 -19.16
N ASN A 157 -11.95 -22.15 -18.38
CA ASN A 157 -13.33 -21.89 -18.75
C ASN A 157 -13.89 -20.65 -18.03
N PRO A 158 -15.00 -20.07 -18.53
CA PRO A 158 -15.62 -18.89 -17.94
C PRO A 158 -16.03 -19.05 -16.48
N GLU A 159 -16.41 -20.24 -16.04
CA GLU A 159 -16.90 -20.52 -14.69
C GLU A 159 -15.77 -20.47 -13.65
N SER A 160 -14.53 -20.63 -14.08
CA SER A 160 -13.36 -20.57 -13.20
C SER A 160 -13.04 -19.14 -12.72
N ILE A 161 -13.40 -18.13 -13.51
CA ILE A 161 -13.06 -16.72 -13.22
C ILE A 161 -13.75 -16.18 -11.96
N PRO A 162 -15.08 -16.34 -11.76
CA PRO A 162 -15.74 -15.89 -10.54
C PRO A 162 -15.15 -16.51 -9.26
N LEU A 163 -14.77 -17.79 -9.31
CA LEU A 163 -14.16 -18.49 -8.19
C LEU A 163 -12.78 -17.90 -7.84
N GLN A 164 -11.95 -17.66 -8.86
CA GLN A 164 -10.63 -17.04 -8.68
C GLN A 164 -10.77 -15.61 -8.16
N PHE A 165 -11.70 -14.83 -8.72
CA PHE A 165 -11.99 -13.48 -8.29
C PHE A 165 -12.49 -13.43 -6.83
N GLY A 166 -13.31 -14.38 -6.41
CA GLY A 166 -13.73 -14.50 -5.02
C GLY A 166 -12.57 -14.77 -4.04
N ARG A 167 -11.57 -15.57 -4.45
CA ARG A 167 -10.34 -15.81 -3.66
C ARG A 167 -9.45 -14.56 -3.64
N TRP A 168 -9.29 -13.91 -4.77
CA TRP A 168 -8.56 -12.64 -4.87
C TRP A 168 -9.18 -11.57 -3.97
N SER A 169 -10.50 -11.45 -3.98
CA SER A 169 -11.24 -10.51 -3.13
C SER A 169 -11.10 -10.80 -1.64
N ASP A 170 -11.01 -12.08 -1.26
CA ASP A 170 -10.73 -12.50 0.11
C ASP A 170 -9.30 -12.09 0.54
N ALA A 171 -8.31 -12.31 -0.33
CA ALA A 171 -6.93 -11.86 -0.10
C ALA A 171 -6.84 -10.33 0.04
N LEU A 172 -7.59 -9.58 -0.80
CA LEU A 172 -7.69 -8.12 -0.65
C LEU A 172 -8.28 -7.75 0.72
N GLY A 173 -9.37 -8.41 1.14
CA GLY A 173 -9.96 -8.20 2.47
C GLY A 173 -8.95 -8.44 3.60
N GLN A 174 -8.16 -9.51 3.53
CA GLN A 174 -7.10 -9.80 4.51
C GLN A 174 -6.01 -8.72 4.52
N GLN A 175 -5.62 -8.22 3.34
CA GLN A 175 -4.64 -7.14 3.23
C GLN A 175 -5.17 -5.84 3.88
N LEU A 176 -6.43 -5.50 3.66
CA LEU A 176 -7.06 -4.33 4.28
C LEU A 176 -7.25 -4.50 5.79
N ALA A 177 -7.59 -5.71 6.25
CA ALA A 177 -7.66 -6.03 7.68
C ALA A 177 -6.33 -5.81 8.40
N ALA A 178 -5.21 -6.17 7.76
CA ALA A 178 -3.88 -5.93 8.31
C ALA A 178 -3.57 -4.44 8.50
N SER A 179 -4.14 -3.57 7.63
CA SER A 179 -4.00 -2.10 7.75
C SER A 179 -5.03 -1.48 8.71
N ALA A 180 -6.06 -2.23 9.13
CA ALA A 180 -7.08 -1.79 10.07
C ALA A 180 -6.80 -2.22 11.52
N THR A 181 -5.93 -3.21 11.71
CA THR A 181 -5.49 -3.62 13.06
C THR A 181 -4.37 -2.69 13.51
N VAL A 182 -4.55 -2.06 14.67
CA VAL A 182 -3.46 -1.34 15.34
C VAL A 182 -2.31 -2.32 15.54
N PRO A 183 -1.10 -2.05 15.05
CA PRO A 183 0.03 -2.88 15.39
C PRO A 183 0.10 -2.97 16.92
N ALA A 184 0.09 -4.18 17.48
CA ALA A 184 0.41 -4.33 18.89
C ALA A 184 1.69 -3.52 19.13
N PRO A 185 1.73 -2.62 20.15
CA PRO A 185 2.93 -1.82 20.39
C PRO A 185 4.08 -2.79 20.40
N ALA A 186 5.03 -2.61 19.48
CA ALA A 186 6.22 -3.45 19.42
C ALA A 186 6.76 -3.51 20.84
N PRO A 187 7.07 -4.70 21.39
CA PRO A 187 7.56 -4.80 22.76
C PRO A 187 8.66 -3.77 22.86
N ALA A 188 8.44 -2.78 23.73
CA ALA A 188 9.33 -1.66 23.86
C ALA A 188 10.72 -2.28 24.00
N LYS A 189 11.58 -2.10 22.98
CA LYS A 189 12.99 -2.48 23.13
C LYS A 189 13.37 -1.87 24.45
N PRO A 190 13.90 -2.66 25.41
CA PRO A 190 14.29 -2.09 26.69
C PRO A 190 15.12 -0.88 26.29
N VAL A 191 14.58 0.31 26.60
CA VAL A 191 15.35 1.53 26.48
C VAL A 191 16.43 1.32 27.49
N LEU A 192 17.57 0.83 27.03
CA LEU A 192 18.79 0.88 27.79
C LEU A 192 18.88 2.35 28.18
N ALA A 193 18.55 2.64 29.44
CA ALA A 193 18.73 3.96 29.99
C ALA A 193 20.10 4.41 29.49
N PRO A 194 20.24 5.60 28.88
CA PRO A 194 21.52 6.02 28.36
C PRO A 194 22.51 5.83 29.50
N VAL A 195 23.42 4.86 29.34
CA VAL A 195 24.55 4.69 30.25
C VAL A 195 25.22 6.04 30.17
N ARG A 196 25.01 6.88 31.19
CA ARG A 196 25.71 8.13 31.29
C ARG A 196 27.19 7.75 31.25
N ALA A 197 27.82 8.03 30.12
CA ALA A 197 29.26 7.86 30.03
C ALA A 197 29.85 8.59 31.24
N PRO A 198 30.75 7.98 31.99
CA PRO A 198 31.35 8.63 33.14
C PRO A 198 31.87 10.00 32.69
N PHE A 199 31.53 11.03 33.45
CA PHE A 199 31.90 12.39 33.10
C PHE A 199 33.44 12.49 33.02
N ASP A 200 33.94 12.77 31.83
CA ASP A 200 35.37 12.93 31.59
C ASP A 200 35.85 14.27 32.15
N LEU A 201 36.20 14.26 33.45
CA LEU A 201 36.69 15.43 34.15
C LEU A 201 38.00 15.93 33.53
N GLU A 202 38.90 15.04 33.15
CA GLU A 202 40.22 15.41 32.59
C GLU A 202 40.03 16.11 31.21
N GLY A 203 39.19 15.57 30.35
CA GLY A 203 38.88 16.22 29.08
C GLY A 203 38.17 17.56 29.25
N ALA A 204 37.30 17.72 30.26
CA ALA A 204 36.66 19.00 30.59
C ALA A 204 37.68 20.05 31.05
N LEU A 205 38.59 19.66 31.94
CA LEU A 205 39.64 20.55 32.43
C LEU A 205 40.59 21.01 31.34
N ARG A 206 41.03 20.09 30.46
CA ARG A 206 41.87 20.45 29.31
C ARG A 206 41.21 21.46 28.37
N ARG A 207 39.88 21.32 28.12
CA ARG A 207 39.13 22.31 27.32
C ARG A 207 39.06 23.67 27.96
N ILE A 208 38.84 23.73 29.27
CA ILE A 208 38.81 25.00 30.03
C ILE A 208 40.18 25.70 29.92
N GLU A 209 41.27 24.97 30.08
CA GLU A 209 42.64 25.50 29.92
C GLU A 209 42.95 25.99 28.50
N GLY A 210 42.45 25.25 27.48
CA GLY A 210 42.54 25.68 26.08
C GLY A 210 41.86 27.02 25.86
N LEU A 211 40.61 27.16 26.31
CA LEU A 211 39.82 28.40 26.16
C LEU A 211 40.45 29.57 26.92
N LYS A 212 41.07 29.35 28.09
CA LYS A 212 41.81 30.38 28.82
C LYS A 212 43.05 30.82 28.02
N ARG A 213 43.82 29.85 27.49
CA ARG A 213 45.03 30.14 26.69
C ARG A 213 44.70 30.95 25.41
N ASP A 214 43.54 30.65 24.81
CA ASP A 214 43.08 31.35 23.62
C ASP A 214 42.41 32.70 23.89
N GLY A 215 42.43 33.15 25.20
CA GLY A 215 41.90 34.43 25.63
C GLY A 215 40.36 34.53 25.62
N LEU A 216 39.67 33.41 25.50
CA LEU A 216 38.21 33.34 25.43
C LEU A 216 37.54 33.26 26.81
N LEU A 217 38.31 33.03 27.88
CA LEU A 217 37.84 33.00 29.28
C LEU A 217 38.73 33.85 30.17
N SER A 218 38.10 34.61 31.05
CA SER A 218 38.79 35.31 32.14
C SER A 218 39.25 34.30 33.23
N GLU A 219 40.14 34.73 34.11
CA GLU A 219 40.63 33.94 35.25
C GLU A 219 39.48 33.50 36.16
N GLU A 220 38.54 34.41 36.45
CA GLU A 220 37.39 34.14 37.30
C GLU A 220 36.43 33.11 36.69
N GLU A 221 36.14 33.22 35.38
CA GLU A 221 35.30 32.27 34.65
C GLU A 221 35.96 30.90 34.56
N CYS A 222 37.26 30.84 34.36
CA CYS A 222 38.03 29.60 34.35
C CYS A 222 37.92 28.87 35.71
N GLN A 223 38.08 29.57 36.84
CA GLN A 223 37.94 28.99 38.17
C GLN A 223 36.52 28.52 38.46
N ALA A 224 35.49 29.29 38.05
CA ALA A 224 34.09 28.89 38.20
C ALA A 224 33.75 27.61 37.40
N LEU A 225 34.25 27.49 36.17
CA LEU A 225 34.03 26.32 35.34
C LEU A 225 34.77 25.08 35.86
N ARG A 226 36.00 25.22 36.38
CA ARG A 226 36.73 24.13 37.04
C ARG A 226 35.98 23.58 38.24
N LYS A 227 35.44 24.49 39.11
CA LYS A 227 34.63 24.09 40.26
C LYS A 227 33.38 23.30 39.84
N LYS A 228 32.62 23.79 38.83
CA LYS A 228 31.46 23.08 38.29
C LYS A 228 31.82 21.72 37.68
N ALA A 229 32.95 21.60 37.02
CA ALA A 229 33.40 20.32 36.44
C ALA A 229 33.72 19.32 37.55
N ALA A 230 34.38 19.75 38.63
CA ALA A 230 34.69 18.89 39.77
C ALA A 230 33.43 18.46 40.55
N GLU A 231 32.45 19.34 40.73
CA GLU A 231 31.14 19.00 41.35
C GLU A 231 30.34 17.98 40.54
N LYS A 232 30.50 17.96 39.21
CA LYS A 232 29.77 17.04 38.30
C LYS A 232 30.44 15.67 38.21
N ALA A 233 31.67 15.56 38.65
CA ALA A 233 32.45 14.32 38.67
C ALA A 233 32.30 13.50 39.97
N GLN A 234 31.66 14.08 41.00
CA GLN A 234 31.28 13.41 42.25
C GLN A 234 29.88 12.79 42.13
#